data_3f490fd88af731cde420fd594d5655a7
#
_entry.id   3f490fd88af731cde420fd594d5655a7
#
_cell.length_a   1.000
_cell.length_b   1.000
_cell.length_c   1.000
_cell.angle_alpha   90.00
_cell.angle_beta   90.00
_cell.angle_gamma   90.00
#
_symmetry.space_group_name_H-M   'P 1'
#
loop_
_entity.id
_entity.type
_entity.pdbx_description
1 polymer ?
#
loop_
_entity_poly.entity_id
_entity_poly.type
_entity_poly.pdbx_seq_one_letter_code
_entity_poly.pdbx_strand_id
1 'polypeptide(L)'
;MRILLYNPDNGVTRNFMPHLWMFLLQSLTPKGHEVLLIDGNTQPLDEAGIAQYVIEQHIGLVGIGAMTRMIAKAYRMADAIRSVGVPVVMGGPHVTEEADEALGRDGGPRHADAVALGEADETWPRIVNDAAQGQLKDVYAPVDADGKQKKAISQRISSDPLEFDRS
;
A
#
# COMPACT_ATOMS: atom_id res chain seq x y z
N MET A 1 -1.10 15.97 9.28
CA MET A 1 -1.17 15.59 7.85
C MET A 1 -2.45 14.79 7.62
N ARG A 2 -3.11 15.01 6.50
CA ARG A 2 -4.25 14.17 6.10
C ARG A 2 -3.75 12.99 5.29
N ILE A 3 -4.28 11.83 5.60
CA ILE A 3 -3.88 10.56 4.99
C ILE A 3 -5.11 9.92 4.38
N LEU A 4 -5.00 9.44 3.15
CA LEU A 4 -6.05 8.64 2.51
C LEU A 4 -5.62 7.18 2.48
N LEU A 5 -6.46 6.30 2.99
CA LEU A 5 -6.34 4.87 2.77
C LEU A 5 -7.35 4.47 1.69
N TYR A 6 -6.88 3.90 0.62
CA TYR A 6 -7.67 3.59 -0.56
C TYR A 6 -7.58 2.11 -0.89
N ASN A 7 -8.73 1.50 -1.07
CA ASN A 7 -8.86 0.14 -1.57
C ASN A 7 -9.46 0.18 -2.97
N PRO A 8 -8.72 -0.23 -4.03
CA PRO A 8 -9.27 -0.24 -5.39
C PRO A 8 -10.47 -1.16 -5.50
N ASP A 9 -11.41 -0.85 -6.41
CA ASP A 9 -12.50 -1.77 -6.68
C ASP A 9 -11.96 -3.03 -7.35
N ASN A 10 -12.68 -4.14 -7.15
CA ASN A 10 -12.30 -5.44 -7.70
C ASN A 10 -13.00 -5.77 -9.02
N GLY A 11 -13.72 -4.81 -9.61
CA GLY A 11 -14.51 -5.02 -10.82
C GLY A 11 -15.81 -5.79 -10.59
N VAL A 12 -16.09 -6.20 -9.35
CA VAL A 12 -17.33 -6.89 -8.96
C VAL A 12 -17.99 -6.10 -7.84
N THR A 13 -19.19 -5.60 -8.08
CA THR A 13 -19.87 -4.61 -7.22
C THR A 13 -20.50 -5.17 -5.96
N ARG A 14 -20.23 -6.42 -5.54
CA ARG A 14 -20.94 -7.08 -4.46
C ARG A 14 -20.12 -7.46 -3.24
N ASN A 15 -19.02 -6.83 -2.99
CA ASN A 15 -18.30 -7.09 -1.75
C ASN A 15 -18.64 -6.02 -0.72
N PHE A 16 -19.58 -6.34 0.17
CA PHE A 16 -19.99 -5.45 1.26
C PHE A 16 -19.14 -5.58 2.51
N MET A 17 -18.12 -6.43 2.49
CA MET A 17 -17.25 -6.61 3.65
C MET A 17 -16.33 -5.40 3.80
N PRO A 18 -16.36 -4.70 4.94
CA PRO A 18 -15.39 -3.65 5.20
C PRO A 18 -13.97 -4.23 5.13
N HIS A 19 -13.07 -3.49 4.50
CA HIS A 19 -11.67 -3.92 4.47
C HIS A 19 -11.03 -3.59 5.82
N LEU A 20 -10.91 -4.60 6.67
CA LEU A 20 -10.42 -4.45 8.03
C LEU A 20 -9.05 -3.78 8.11
N TRP A 21 -8.21 -3.96 7.08
CA TRP A 21 -6.88 -3.36 7.07
C TRP A 21 -6.93 -1.82 7.13
N MET A 22 -7.93 -1.21 6.48
CA MET A 22 -8.08 0.24 6.51
C MET A 22 -8.39 0.75 7.93
N PHE A 23 -9.31 0.07 8.61
CA PHE A 23 -9.66 0.43 9.99
C PHE A 23 -8.50 0.19 10.95
N LEU A 24 -7.77 -0.90 10.75
CA LEU A 24 -6.60 -1.21 11.57
C LEU A 24 -5.52 -0.12 11.41
N LEU A 25 -5.16 0.23 10.19
CA LEU A 25 -4.16 1.27 9.97
C LEU A 25 -4.63 2.63 10.46
N GLN A 26 -5.93 2.93 10.32
CA GLN A 26 -6.50 4.16 10.88
C GLN A 26 -6.29 4.21 12.41
N SER A 27 -6.54 3.10 13.10
CA SER A 27 -6.38 3.04 14.56
C SER A 27 -4.92 3.11 14.99
N LEU A 28 -4.00 2.66 14.15
CA LEU A 28 -2.55 2.67 14.43
C LEU A 28 -1.86 3.97 14.02
N THR A 29 -2.59 4.88 13.39
CA THR A 29 -2.00 6.15 12.93
C THR A 29 -1.66 7.03 14.14
N PRO A 30 -0.44 7.59 14.19
CA PRO A 30 -0.05 8.46 15.30
C PRO A 30 -0.96 9.68 15.42
N LYS A 31 -1.07 10.21 16.62
CA LYS A 31 -1.87 11.42 16.89
C LYS A 31 -1.36 12.60 16.08
N GLY A 32 -2.27 13.50 15.73
CA GLY A 32 -1.95 14.68 14.92
C GLY A 32 -2.17 14.48 13.41
N HIS A 33 -2.62 13.30 12.99
CA HIS A 33 -2.94 13.00 11.60
C HIS A 33 -4.41 12.62 11.47
N GLU A 34 -5.03 13.06 10.40
CA GLU A 34 -6.41 12.71 10.06
C GLU A 34 -6.40 11.67 8.96
N VAL A 35 -7.16 10.58 9.13
CA VAL A 35 -7.23 9.49 8.16
C VAL A 35 -8.61 9.46 7.53
N LEU A 36 -8.64 9.50 6.19
CA LEU A 36 -9.84 9.34 5.39
C LEU A 36 -9.79 7.97 4.71
N LEU A 37 -10.94 7.33 4.57
CA LEU A 37 -11.04 5.99 4.00
C LEU A 37 -11.91 6.03 2.75
N ILE A 38 -11.42 5.43 1.65
CA ILE A 38 -12.20 5.21 0.45
C ILE A 38 -12.11 3.74 0.04
N ASP A 39 -13.24 3.08 -0.01
CA ASP A 39 -13.37 1.77 -0.62
C ASP A 39 -13.94 1.96 -2.03
N GLY A 40 -13.14 1.64 -3.05
CA GLY A 40 -13.53 1.78 -4.44
C GLY A 40 -14.74 0.92 -4.84
N ASN A 41 -15.04 -0.14 -4.07
CA ASN A 41 -16.24 -0.96 -4.32
C ASN A 41 -17.53 -0.23 -3.96
N THR A 42 -17.49 0.64 -2.95
CA THR A 42 -18.66 1.42 -2.51
C THR A 42 -18.68 2.84 -3.06
N GLN A 43 -17.50 3.38 -3.36
CA GLN A 43 -17.33 4.73 -3.90
C GLN A 43 -16.39 4.65 -5.11
N PRO A 44 -16.91 4.29 -6.29
CA PRO A 44 -16.06 4.17 -7.49
C PRO A 44 -15.42 5.50 -7.87
N LEU A 45 -14.11 5.46 -8.13
CA LEU A 45 -13.35 6.61 -8.62
C LEU A 45 -12.51 6.16 -9.81
N ASP A 46 -12.38 7.04 -10.78
CA ASP A 46 -11.38 6.90 -11.85
C ASP A 46 -10.10 7.66 -11.48
N GLU A 47 -9.12 7.64 -12.39
CA GLU A 47 -7.83 8.30 -12.18
C GLU A 47 -7.99 9.81 -11.97
N ALA A 48 -8.81 10.46 -12.78
CA ALA A 48 -9.06 11.90 -12.65
C ALA A 48 -9.78 12.20 -11.33
N GLY A 49 -10.74 11.37 -10.94
CA GLY A 49 -11.50 11.54 -9.72
C GLY A 49 -10.65 11.45 -8.47
N ILE A 50 -9.75 10.46 -8.40
CA ILE A 50 -8.89 10.33 -7.23
C ILE A 50 -7.83 11.43 -7.16
N ALA A 51 -7.29 11.84 -8.31
CA ALA A 51 -6.33 12.94 -8.37
C ALA A 51 -6.97 14.24 -7.86
N GLN A 52 -8.21 14.52 -8.29
CA GLN A 52 -8.95 15.69 -7.81
C GLN A 52 -9.25 15.60 -6.32
N TYR A 53 -9.65 14.44 -5.84
CA TYR A 53 -9.96 14.21 -4.41
C TYR A 53 -8.75 14.52 -3.52
N VAL A 54 -7.56 13.99 -3.87
CA VAL A 54 -6.37 14.22 -3.04
C VAL A 54 -5.95 15.69 -3.03
N ILE A 55 -6.18 16.41 -4.11
CA ILE A 55 -5.92 17.87 -4.16
C ILE A 55 -6.92 18.62 -3.27
N GLU A 56 -8.21 18.37 -3.46
CA GLU A 56 -9.29 19.07 -2.73
C GLU A 56 -9.22 18.82 -1.22
N GLN A 57 -8.90 17.61 -0.83
CA GLN A 57 -8.83 17.23 0.58
C GLN A 57 -7.47 17.50 1.23
N HIS A 58 -6.53 18.07 0.47
CA HIS A 58 -5.17 18.34 0.95
C HIS A 58 -4.49 17.09 1.53
N ILE A 59 -4.60 15.97 0.83
CA ILE A 59 -4.00 14.71 1.25
C ILE A 59 -2.48 14.81 1.14
N GLY A 60 -1.76 14.39 2.18
CA GLY A 60 -0.30 14.39 2.21
C GLY A 60 0.32 13.02 2.02
N LEU A 61 -0.46 11.94 2.13
CA LEU A 61 0.00 10.57 1.94
C LEU A 61 -1.18 9.70 1.56
N VAL A 62 -0.99 8.81 0.58
CA VAL A 62 -1.99 7.80 0.22
C VAL A 62 -1.43 6.42 0.45
N GLY A 63 -2.16 5.58 1.18
CA GLY A 63 -1.88 4.15 1.31
C GLY A 63 -2.85 3.36 0.45
N ILE A 64 -2.35 2.49 -0.42
CA ILE A 64 -3.14 1.63 -1.29
C ILE A 64 -2.84 0.18 -0.96
N GLY A 65 -3.88 -0.60 -0.67
CA GLY A 65 -3.77 -2.05 -0.51
C GLY A 65 -4.38 -2.75 -1.71
N ALA A 66 -3.66 -3.66 -2.35
CA ALA A 66 -4.16 -4.33 -3.54
C ALA A 66 -3.76 -5.79 -3.61
N MET A 67 -4.70 -6.62 -4.04
CA MET A 67 -4.45 -8.00 -4.42
C MET A 67 -4.01 -8.06 -5.90
N THR A 68 -3.41 -9.17 -6.31
CA THR A 68 -2.86 -9.34 -7.67
C THR A 68 -3.86 -9.01 -8.77
N ARG A 69 -5.11 -9.44 -8.65
CA ARG A 69 -6.12 -9.19 -9.69
C ARG A 69 -6.53 -7.72 -9.81
N MET A 70 -6.22 -6.90 -8.80
CA MET A 70 -6.56 -5.47 -8.77
C MET A 70 -5.37 -4.58 -9.05
N ILE A 71 -4.19 -5.18 -9.27
CA ILE A 71 -2.95 -4.43 -9.27
C ILE A 71 -2.84 -3.44 -10.45
N ALA A 72 -3.36 -3.80 -11.61
CA ALA A 72 -3.32 -2.91 -12.76
C ALA A 72 -4.09 -1.60 -12.47
N LYS A 73 -5.27 -1.71 -11.89
CA LYS A 73 -6.04 -0.54 -11.47
C LYS A 73 -5.33 0.23 -10.36
N ALA A 74 -4.81 -0.48 -9.36
CA ALA A 74 -4.08 0.13 -8.27
C ALA A 74 -2.90 0.96 -8.78
N TYR A 75 -2.15 0.46 -9.76
CA TYR A 75 -1.04 1.20 -10.36
C TYR A 75 -1.51 2.44 -11.11
N ARG A 76 -2.60 2.35 -11.87
CA ARG A 76 -3.15 3.53 -12.56
C ARG A 76 -3.58 4.62 -11.58
N MET A 77 -4.21 4.21 -10.48
CA MET A 77 -4.63 5.15 -9.44
C MET A 77 -3.42 5.75 -8.72
N ALA A 78 -2.42 4.94 -8.41
CA ALA A 78 -1.17 5.40 -7.80
C ALA A 78 -0.46 6.40 -8.70
N ASP A 79 -0.38 6.11 -10.00
CA ASP A 79 0.25 7.00 -10.98
C ASP A 79 -0.46 8.36 -11.04
N ALA A 80 -1.80 8.35 -11.03
CA ALA A 80 -2.60 9.58 -11.04
C ALA A 80 -2.36 10.42 -9.78
N ILE A 81 -2.30 9.78 -8.61
CA ILE A 81 -2.04 10.46 -7.34
C ILE A 81 -0.62 11.05 -7.33
N ARG A 82 0.37 10.27 -7.76
CA ARG A 82 1.76 10.74 -7.80
C ARG A 82 1.95 11.88 -8.80
N SER A 83 1.18 11.89 -9.89
CA SER A 83 1.27 12.95 -10.89
C SER A 83 0.89 14.33 -10.34
N VAL A 84 0.11 14.40 -9.26
CA VAL A 84 -0.25 15.65 -8.60
C VAL A 84 0.61 15.92 -7.36
N GLY A 85 1.71 15.19 -7.18
CA GLY A 85 2.71 15.46 -6.15
C GLY A 85 2.43 14.84 -4.79
N VAL A 86 1.51 13.90 -4.69
CA VAL A 86 1.18 13.22 -3.42
C VAL A 86 1.89 11.87 -3.38
N PRO A 87 2.64 11.57 -2.30
CA PRO A 87 3.34 10.29 -2.18
C PRO A 87 2.37 9.13 -1.95
N VAL A 88 2.71 7.98 -2.52
CA VAL A 88 1.91 6.75 -2.43
C VAL A 88 2.74 5.64 -1.81
N VAL A 89 2.16 4.97 -0.82
CA VAL A 89 2.68 3.73 -0.24
C VAL A 89 1.75 2.60 -0.63
N MET A 90 2.29 1.54 -1.20
CA MET A 90 1.50 0.36 -1.58
C MET A 90 1.80 -0.81 -0.67
N GLY A 91 0.76 -1.55 -0.30
CA GLY A 91 0.85 -2.76 0.48
C GLY A 91 -0.05 -3.85 -0.10
N GLY A 92 -0.05 -5.00 0.53
CA GLY A 92 -0.85 -6.14 0.14
C GLY A 92 -0.05 -7.27 -0.49
N PRO A 93 -0.71 -8.40 -0.82
CA PRO A 93 0.01 -9.59 -1.26
C PRO A 93 0.84 -9.40 -2.52
N HIS A 94 0.32 -8.66 -3.50
CA HIS A 94 1.03 -8.52 -4.78
C HIS A 94 2.36 -7.78 -4.61
N VAL A 95 2.37 -6.63 -3.96
CA VAL A 95 3.61 -5.85 -3.79
C VAL A 95 4.56 -6.48 -2.79
N THR A 96 4.07 -7.35 -1.91
CA THR A 96 4.92 -8.13 -1.02
C THR A 96 5.78 -9.10 -1.83
N GLU A 97 5.24 -9.69 -2.89
CA GLU A 97 5.96 -10.59 -3.78
C GLU A 97 6.69 -9.86 -4.91
N GLU A 98 6.11 -8.79 -5.42
CA GLU A 98 6.58 -8.05 -6.59
C GLU A 98 6.91 -6.59 -6.26
N ALA A 99 7.66 -6.38 -5.18
CA ALA A 99 8.04 -5.03 -4.73
C ALA A 99 8.79 -4.24 -5.80
N ASP A 100 9.66 -4.90 -6.56
CA ASP A 100 10.43 -4.25 -7.61
C ASP A 100 9.56 -3.70 -8.74
N GLU A 101 8.44 -4.36 -9.04
CA GLU A 101 7.47 -3.88 -10.02
C GLU A 101 6.86 -2.54 -9.56
N ALA A 102 6.41 -2.46 -8.32
CA ALA A 102 5.82 -1.24 -7.78
C ALA A 102 6.83 -0.08 -7.71
N LEU A 103 8.09 -0.39 -7.41
CA LEU A 103 9.15 0.60 -7.27
C LEU A 103 9.85 0.94 -8.59
N GLY A 104 9.51 0.27 -9.69
CA GLY A 104 10.15 0.49 -10.97
C GLY A 104 11.59 -0.05 -11.05
N ARG A 105 11.94 -1.03 -10.24
CA ARG A 105 13.27 -1.65 -10.22
C ARG A 105 13.39 -2.82 -11.20
N ASP A 106 12.30 -3.21 -11.82
CA ASP A 106 12.21 -4.28 -12.82
C ASP A 106 12.45 -3.79 -14.24
N GLY A 107 12.80 -2.52 -14.42
CA GLY A 107 12.95 -1.88 -15.71
C GLY A 107 11.69 -1.17 -16.21
N GLY A 108 10.58 -1.30 -15.50
CA GLY A 108 9.33 -0.62 -15.79
C GLY A 108 9.19 0.72 -15.08
N PRO A 109 8.02 1.37 -15.21
CA PRO A 109 7.77 2.63 -14.52
C PRO A 109 7.57 2.43 -13.02
N ARG A 110 7.89 3.47 -12.26
CA ARG A 110 7.66 3.47 -10.81
C ARG A 110 6.22 3.89 -10.52
N HIS A 111 5.50 3.11 -9.73
CA HIS A 111 4.11 3.37 -9.35
C HIS A 111 3.96 3.85 -7.91
N ALA A 112 4.87 3.47 -7.02
CA ALA A 112 4.81 3.82 -5.61
C ALA A 112 6.10 4.49 -5.15
N ASP A 113 5.98 5.37 -4.15
CA ASP A 113 7.13 5.97 -3.49
C ASP A 113 7.73 5.02 -2.46
N ALA A 114 6.90 4.16 -1.90
CA ALA A 114 7.31 3.15 -0.93
C ALA A 114 6.41 1.93 -1.02
N VAL A 115 6.92 0.79 -0.58
CA VAL A 115 6.12 -0.43 -0.41
C VAL A 115 6.21 -0.91 1.04
N ALA A 116 5.11 -1.43 1.56
CA ALA A 116 5.05 -2.09 2.85
C ALA A 116 4.92 -3.59 2.61
N LEU A 117 5.94 -4.35 2.98
CA LEU A 117 5.98 -5.80 2.80
C LEU A 117 5.30 -6.51 3.97
N GLY A 118 4.60 -7.60 3.67
CA GLY A 118 3.90 -8.37 4.67
C GLY A 118 2.74 -7.58 5.29
N GLU A 119 2.55 -7.73 6.60
CA GLU A 119 1.52 -7.01 7.33
C GLU A 119 2.03 -5.61 7.71
N ALA A 120 1.31 -4.59 7.26
CA ALA A 120 1.72 -3.21 7.43
C ALA A 120 1.44 -2.65 8.84
N ASP A 121 0.74 -3.38 9.69
CA ASP A 121 0.36 -2.92 11.02
C ASP A 121 1.58 -2.56 11.88
N GLU A 122 2.67 -3.30 11.79
CA GLU A 122 3.91 -3.02 12.54
C GLU A 122 4.69 -1.84 11.97
N THR A 123 4.60 -1.59 10.67
CA THR A 123 5.41 -0.58 9.98
C THR A 123 4.68 0.73 9.76
N TRP A 124 3.36 0.72 9.83
CA TRP A 124 2.54 1.88 9.48
C TRP A 124 2.87 3.14 10.27
N PRO A 125 3.01 3.10 11.62
CA PRO A 125 3.36 4.32 12.35
C PRO A 125 4.69 4.94 11.87
N ARG A 126 5.68 4.11 11.54
CA ARG A 126 6.97 4.56 11.02
C ARG A 126 6.82 5.18 9.64
N ILE A 127 5.99 4.56 8.77
CA ILE A 127 5.71 5.09 7.44
C ILE A 127 5.08 6.49 7.54
N VAL A 128 4.10 6.66 8.42
CA VAL A 128 3.42 7.95 8.62
C VAL A 128 4.41 9.01 9.12
N ASN A 129 5.23 8.66 10.11
CA ASN A 129 6.23 9.59 10.64
C ASN A 129 7.25 9.99 9.57
N ASP A 130 7.76 9.04 8.80
CA ASP A 130 8.71 9.34 7.72
C ASP A 130 8.08 10.20 6.63
N ALA A 131 6.83 9.91 6.25
CA ALA A 131 6.11 10.71 5.26
C ALA A 131 5.90 12.14 5.73
N ALA A 132 5.55 12.33 7.00
CA ALA A 132 5.35 13.66 7.58
C ALA A 132 6.63 14.51 7.56
N GLN A 133 7.79 13.86 7.57
CA GLN A 133 9.10 14.51 7.53
C GLN A 133 9.69 14.58 6.11
N GLY A 134 8.98 14.08 5.11
CA GLY A 134 9.48 14.00 3.74
C GLY A 134 10.63 13.00 3.56
N GLN A 135 10.70 11.97 4.40
CA GLN A 135 11.80 11.02 4.46
C GLN A 135 11.35 9.57 4.23
N LEU A 136 10.37 9.35 3.35
CA LEU A 136 9.93 8.01 3.01
C LEU A 136 11.08 7.17 2.45
N LYS A 137 11.19 5.95 2.95
CA LYS A 137 12.10 4.93 2.42
C LYS A 137 11.38 4.13 1.34
N ASP A 138 12.14 3.45 0.49
CA ASP A 138 11.55 2.64 -0.59
C ASP A 138 10.82 1.41 -0.07
N VAL A 139 11.35 0.77 0.99
CA VAL A 139 10.81 -0.49 1.48
C VAL A 139 10.68 -0.45 3.01
N TYR A 140 9.51 -0.86 3.48
CA TYR A 140 9.22 -1.09 4.89
C TYR A 140 8.86 -2.54 5.10
N ALA A 141 9.53 -3.20 6.05
CA ALA A 141 9.26 -4.59 6.39
C ALA A 141 9.25 -4.76 7.90
N PRO A 142 8.40 -5.65 8.46
CA PRO A 142 8.43 -5.96 9.87
C PRO A 142 9.80 -6.47 10.29
N VAL A 143 10.19 -6.18 11.52
CA VAL A 143 11.44 -6.69 12.10
C VAL A 143 11.12 -7.83 13.06
N ASP A 144 12.06 -8.79 13.17
CA ASP A 144 11.95 -9.87 14.15
C ASP A 144 12.47 -9.40 15.52
N ALA A 145 12.45 -10.31 16.51
CA ALA A 145 12.89 -10.01 17.87
C ALA A 145 14.38 -9.61 17.95
N ASP A 146 15.19 -9.99 16.95
CA ASP A 146 16.60 -9.66 16.85
C ASP A 146 16.88 -8.38 16.07
N GLY A 147 15.82 -7.66 15.66
CA GLY A 147 15.93 -6.44 14.88
C GLY A 147 16.19 -6.65 13.40
N LYS A 148 16.14 -7.88 12.91
CA LYS A 148 16.28 -8.22 11.48
C LYS A 148 14.93 -8.14 10.79
N GLN A 149 14.92 -7.74 9.53
CA GLN A 149 13.70 -7.72 8.75
C GLN A 149 13.16 -9.14 8.57
N LYS A 150 11.86 -9.30 8.85
CA LYS A 150 11.17 -10.56 8.56
C LYS A 150 11.00 -10.70 7.06
N LYS A 151 11.33 -11.87 6.53
CA LYS A 151 11.04 -12.18 5.13
C LYS A 151 9.54 -12.42 4.97
N ALA A 152 8.99 -12.02 3.83
CA ALA A 152 7.64 -12.38 3.47
C ALA A 152 7.50 -13.91 3.36
N ILE A 153 6.30 -14.42 3.65
CA ILE A 153 6.04 -15.87 3.61
C ILE A 153 6.38 -16.47 2.25
N SER A 154 6.00 -15.79 1.18
CA SER A 154 6.33 -16.21 -0.19
C SER A 154 7.84 -16.33 -0.44
N GLN A 155 8.62 -15.40 0.10
CA GLN A 155 10.07 -15.43 -0.03
C GLN A 155 10.68 -16.58 0.77
N ARG A 156 10.09 -16.92 1.92
CA ARG A 156 10.55 -18.07 2.71
C ARG A 156 10.30 -19.37 1.97
N ILE A 157 9.15 -19.51 1.36
CA ILE A 157 8.78 -20.69 0.60
C ILE A 157 9.72 -20.85 -0.61
N SER A 158 10.01 -19.77 -1.32
CA SER A 158 10.89 -19.82 -2.49
C SER A 158 12.35 -20.07 -2.14
N SER A 159 12.76 -19.83 -0.89
CA SER A 159 14.14 -20.06 -0.47
C SER A 159 14.41 -21.48 0.03
N ASP A 160 13.36 -22.31 0.16
CA ASP A 160 13.50 -23.72 0.55
C ASP A 160 12.71 -24.61 -0.42
N PRO A 161 13.27 -24.89 -1.61
CA PRO A 161 12.58 -25.69 -2.61
C PRO A 161 12.34 -27.14 -2.18
N LEU A 162 13.04 -27.63 -1.16
CA LEU A 162 12.88 -29.02 -0.69
C LEU A 162 11.54 -29.26 -0.01
N GLU A 163 10.90 -28.24 0.54
CA GLU A 163 9.58 -28.39 1.14
C GLU A 163 8.48 -28.66 0.11
N PHE A 164 8.66 -28.22 -1.14
CA PHE A 164 7.72 -28.48 -2.21
C PHE A 164 7.80 -29.89 -2.75
N ASP A 165 8.97 -30.49 -2.77
CA ASP A 165 9.19 -31.82 -3.32
C ASP A 165 8.63 -32.93 -2.43
N ARG A 166 8.14 -32.60 -1.27
CA ARG A 166 7.58 -33.55 -0.28
C ARG A 166 6.07 -33.64 -0.29
N SER A 167 5.43 -32.84 -1.09
CA SER A 167 3.97 -32.82 -1.18
C SER A 167 3.41 -34.00 -1.97
#